data_2301bbddc6901e5728f2ee2f509a28f9
#
_entry.id   2301bbddc6901e5728f2ee2f509a28f9
#
_cell.length_a   1.000
_cell.length_b   1.000
_cell.length_c   1.000
_cell.angle_alpha   90.00
_cell.angle_beta   90.00
_cell.angle_gamma   90.00
#
_symmetry.space_group_name_H-M   'P 1'
#
loop_
_entity.id
_entity.type
_entity.pdbx_description
1 polymer ?
#
loop_
_entity_poly.entity_id
_entity_poly.type
_entity_poly.pdbx_seq_one_letter_code
_entity_poly.pdbx_strand_id
1 'polypeptide(L)'
;MKTKLIAIAASATLLLSGCGLVGGGTDSVGEKDGDLTKLTVGATPVPQGDILKFVDENLAEDAGLDIEVTEYTDYTLPNKALNDGDIDANYFQHKPYLDSEVEGQGYEITAFDPINLEPFALFSNDIKDVDDIPKNAKIGINNDPSNQGRALKMLEDAKLITLKDGVDAVDAKLSDVEDNPKNVKFVEADAAQLARTLEDVDASVINGNNALEAGLNPAEDGILLEEAEDNPYGNFLAVRTENKDDENIKKLDELLHSPEVKKFIEDKWADGSVLPSF
;
A
#
# COMPACT_ATOMS: atom_id res chain seq x y z
N MET A 1 -55.44 69.08 -12.98
CA MET A 1 -54.41 68.09 -13.32
C MET A 1 -54.72 66.84 -12.56
N LYS A 2 -55.15 65.77 -13.24
CA LYS A 2 -55.65 64.53 -12.61
C LYS A 2 -54.60 63.45 -12.76
N THR A 3 -54.03 63.05 -11.65
CA THR A 3 -53.06 61.95 -11.59
C THR A 3 -53.81 60.62 -11.45
N LYS A 4 -53.60 59.70 -12.39
CA LYS A 4 -54.16 58.35 -12.35
C LYS A 4 -53.16 57.41 -11.68
N LEU A 5 -53.55 56.79 -10.60
CA LEU A 5 -52.86 55.65 -10.01
C LEU A 5 -53.20 54.38 -10.81
N ILE A 6 -52.15 53.67 -11.23
CA ILE A 6 -52.27 52.32 -11.79
C ILE A 6 -51.87 51.35 -10.70
N ALA A 7 -52.83 50.50 -10.33
CA ALA A 7 -52.57 49.38 -9.43
C ALA A 7 -52.02 48.18 -10.22
N ILE A 8 -50.85 47.73 -9.91
CA ILE A 8 -50.27 46.48 -10.43
C ILE A 8 -50.57 45.34 -9.42
N ALA A 9 -51.39 44.41 -9.87
CA ALA A 9 -51.64 43.18 -9.14
C ALA A 9 -50.49 42.23 -9.30
N ALA A 10 -49.73 41.93 -8.23
CA ALA A 10 -48.72 40.93 -8.20
C ALA A 10 -49.33 39.54 -7.93
N SER A 11 -49.34 38.69 -8.94
CA SER A 11 -49.73 37.26 -8.78
C SER A 11 -48.56 36.51 -8.19
N ALA A 12 -48.73 36.08 -6.93
CA ALA A 12 -47.79 35.18 -6.25
C ALA A 12 -48.03 33.75 -6.72
N THR A 13 -47.13 33.23 -7.53
CA THR A 13 -47.03 31.81 -7.88
C THR A 13 -46.28 31.08 -6.74
N LEU A 14 -47.01 30.34 -5.93
CA LEU A 14 -46.43 29.38 -4.97
C LEU A 14 -45.84 28.20 -5.78
N LEU A 15 -44.50 28.18 -5.88
CA LEU A 15 -43.77 26.96 -6.23
C LEU A 15 -43.74 26.06 -4.98
N LEU A 16 -44.54 25.01 -4.98
CA LEU A 16 -44.34 23.89 -4.05
C LEU A 16 -43.01 23.22 -4.43
N SER A 17 -41.96 23.54 -3.70
CA SER A 17 -40.77 22.71 -3.63
C SER A 17 -41.15 21.41 -2.92
N GLY A 18 -41.33 20.36 -3.68
CA GLY A 18 -41.42 19.02 -3.15
C GLY A 18 -40.11 18.70 -2.42
N CYS A 19 -40.18 18.60 -1.08
CA CYS A 19 -39.16 17.89 -0.30
C CYS A 19 -39.19 16.43 -0.75
N GLY A 20 -38.28 16.07 -1.64
CA GLY A 20 -37.92 14.66 -1.83
C GLY A 20 -37.50 14.14 -0.45
N LEU A 21 -38.17 13.13 0.06
CA LEU A 21 -37.66 12.30 1.14
C LEU A 21 -36.31 11.77 0.63
N VAL A 22 -35.21 12.27 1.20
CA VAL A 22 -33.94 11.59 1.17
C VAL A 22 -34.15 10.33 1.98
N GLY A 23 -34.43 9.23 1.28
CA GLY A 23 -34.31 7.90 1.85
C GLY A 23 -32.87 7.74 2.25
N GLY A 24 -32.59 7.44 3.53
CA GLY A 24 -31.28 7.03 3.98
C GLY A 24 -30.96 5.65 3.40
N GLY A 25 -30.55 5.63 2.13
CA GLY A 25 -29.70 4.60 1.58
C GLY A 25 -28.28 5.06 1.91
N THR A 26 -27.50 4.23 2.53
CA THR A 26 -26.04 4.37 2.53
C THR A 26 -25.66 4.41 1.04
N ASP A 27 -25.19 5.57 0.56
CA ASP A 27 -24.69 5.67 -0.81
C ASP A 27 -23.58 4.61 -0.93
N SER A 28 -23.77 3.66 -1.84
CA SER A 28 -22.78 2.61 -2.12
C SER A 28 -21.50 3.24 -2.63
N VAL A 29 -20.35 2.69 -2.22
CA VAL A 29 -19.03 3.17 -2.64
C VAL A 29 -18.86 2.98 -4.14
N GLY A 30 -18.21 3.95 -4.76
CA GLY A 30 -17.97 4.01 -6.20
C GLY A 30 -19.01 4.81 -6.97
N GLU A 31 -18.67 5.14 -8.20
CA GLU A 31 -19.51 5.91 -9.13
C GLU A 31 -20.23 4.97 -10.11
N LYS A 32 -21.54 5.19 -10.32
CA LYS A 32 -22.29 4.41 -11.31
C LYS A 32 -21.94 4.85 -12.73
N ASP A 33 -21.48 3.89 -13.53
CA ASP A 33 -21.26 4.03 -14.97
C ASP A 33 -22.05 2.93 -15.73
N GLY A 34 -23.25 3.27 -16.18
CA GLY A 34 -24.15 2.30 -16.79
C GLY A 34 -24.56 1.18 -15.84
N ASP A 35 -24.28 -0.06 -16.22
CA ASP A 35 -24.59 -1.25 -15.42
C ASP A 35 -23.46 -1.58 -14.40
N LEU A 36 -22.29 -0.94 -14.52
CA LEU A 36 -21.14 -1.15 -13.66
C LEU A 36 -21.07 -0.11 -12.53
N THR A 37 -20.29 -0.42 -11.51
CA THR A 37 -19.86 0.53 -10.48
C THR A 37 -18.35 0.70 -10.60
N LYS A 38 -17.92 1.91 -10.89
CA LYS A 38 -16.52 2.27 -10.96
C LYS A 38 -15.96 2.48 -9.55
N LEU A 39 -14.87 1.80 -9.24
CA LEU A 39 -14.09 1.95 -8.02
C LEU A 39 -12.71 2.52 -8.37
N THR A 40 -12.32 3.62 -7.72
CA THR A 40 -10.97 4.17 -7.86
C THR A 40 -10.07 3.60 -6.76
N VAL A 41 -9.06 2.83 -7.16
CA VAL A 41 -8.15 2.14 -6.21
C VAL A 41 -6.73 2.67 -6.36
N GLY A 42 -6.19 3.21 -5.26
CA GLY A 42 -4.78 3.65 -5.20
C GLY A 42 -3.85 2.46 -5.00
N ALA A 43 -2.80 2.34 -5.80
CA ALA A 43 -1.86 1.22 -5.72
C ALA A 43 -0.44 1.62 -6.11
N THR A 44 0.56 0.84 -5.66
CA THR A 44 1.89 0.89 -6.29
C THR A 44 1.82 0.25 -7.68
N PRO A 45 2.63 0.70 -8.66
CA PRO A 45 2.53 0.21 -10.04
C PRO A 45 2.68 -1.31 -10.15
N VAL A 46 3.64 -1.89 -9.42
CA VAL A 46 3.95 -3.34 -9.37
C VAL A 46 4.22 -3.75 -7.93
N PRO A 47 3.73 -4.89 -7.45
CA PRO A 47 2.83 -5.85 -8.12
C PRO A 47 1.35 -5.46 -8.04
N GLN A 48 0.93 -4.57 -7.14
CA GLN A 48 -0.47 -4.30 -6.81
C GLN A 48 -1.27 -3.75 -8.00
N GLY A 49 -0.70 -2.77 -8.71
CA GLY A 49 -1.32 -2.24 -9.93
C GLY A 49 -1.50 -3.30 -11.02
N ASP A 50 -0.54 -4.20 -11.18
CA ASP A 50 -0.64 -5.31 -12.11
C ASP A 50 -1.73 -6.31 -11.71
N ILE A 51 -1.87 -6.61 -10.40
CA ILE A 51 -2.92 -7.49 -9.87
C ILE A 51 -4.30 -6.87 -10.07
N LEU A 52 -4.45 -5.58 -9.75
CA LEU A 52 -5.72 -4.84 -9.97
C LEU A 52 -6.09 -4.79 -11.45
N LYS A 53 -5.15 -4.53 -12.35
CA LYS A 53 -5.38 -4.55 -13.80
C LYS A 53 -5.82 -5.93 -14.28
N PHE A 54 -5.20 -7.00 -13.75
CA PHE A 54 -5.65 -8.36 -14.06
C PHE A 54 -7.11 -8.61 -13.60
N VAL A 55 -7.47 -8.16 -12.40
CA VAL A 55 -8.84 -8.27 -11.87
C VAL A 55 -9.81 -7.49 -12.74
N ASP A 56 -9.48 -6.25 -13.09
CA ASP A 56 -10.32 -5.41 -13.95
C ASP A 56 -10.58 -6.06 -15.31
N GLU A 57 -9.52 -6.46 -16.00
CA GLU A 57 -9.58 -7.02 -17.33
C GLU A 57 -10.27 -8.39 -17.43
N ASN A 58 -10.30 -9.18 -16.34
CA ASN A 58 -10.72 -10.59 -16.40
C ASN A 58 -11.89 -10.95 -15.49
N LEU A 59 -12.17 -10.19 -14.42
CA LEU A 59 -13.10 -10.59 -13.37
C LEU A 59 -14.13 -9.52 -12.99
N ALA A 60 -13.79 -8.24 -13.08
CA ALA A 60 -14.56 -7.13 -12.50
C ALA A 60 -15.92 -6.96 -13.20
N GLU A 61 -16.01 -7.06 -14.53
CA GLU A 61 -17.24 -6.86 -15.29
C GLU A 61 -18.33 -7.84 -14.87
N ASP A 62 -18.00 -9.12 -14.69
CA ASP A 62 -18.93 -10.16 -14.25
C ASP A 62 -19.46 -9.94 -12.83
N ALA A 63 -18.68 -9.20 -11.98
CA ALA A 63 -19.09 -8.78 -10.63
C ALA A 63 -19.87 -7.44 -10.62
N GLY A 64 -20.02 -6.79 -11.78
CA GLY A 64 -20.63 -5.48 -11.94
C GLY A 64 -19.73 -4.32 -11.48
N LEU A 65 -18.41 -4.50 -11.57
CA LEU A 65 -17.38 -3.52 -11.21
C LEU A 65 -16.58 -3.08 -12.45
N ASP A 66 -16.02 -1.87 -12.36
CA ASP A 66 -15.02 -1.28 -13.23
C ASP A 66 -13.93 -0.69 -12.32
N ILE A 67 -12.66 -1.07 -12.48
CA ILE A 67 -11.61 -0.70 -11.53
C ILE A 67 -10.66 0.29 -12.17
N GLU A 68 -10.71 1.55 -11.73
CA GLU A 68 -9.73 2.55 -12.11
C GLU A 68 -8.56 2.56 -11.14
N VAL A 69 -7.36 2.21 -11.63
CA VAL A 69 -6.13 2.21 -10.82
C VAL A 69 -5.47 3.57 -10.85
N THR A 70 -5.30 4.19 -9.68
CA THR A 70 -4.46 5.38 -9.48
C THR A 70 -3.10 4.96 -8.93
N GLU A 71 -2.05 5.11 -9.73
CA GLU A 71 -0.70 4.67 -9.35
C GLU A 71 0.01 5.71 -8.45
N TYR A 72 0.61 5.23 -7.36
CA TYR A 72 1.44 5.99 -6.43
C TYR A 72 2.83 5.36 -6.32
N THR A 73 3.87 6.18 -6.42
CA THR A 73 5.27 5.75 -6.32
C THR A 73 5.90 6.05 -4.96
N ASP A 74 5.11 6.55 -4.00
CA ASP A 74 5.48 6.78 -2.60
C ASP A 74 4.42 6.18 -1.67
N TYR A 75 4.76 6.04 -0.38
CA TYR A 75 3.86 5.43 0.60
C TYR A 75 3.03 6.44 1.42
N THR A 76 3.31 7.73 1.30
CA THR A 76 2.66 8.76 2.13
C THR A 76 1.33 9.23 1.54
N LEU A 77 1.21 9.23 0.21
CA LEU A 77 0.04 9.75 -0.48
C LEU A 77 -1.17 8.82 -0.49
N PRO A 78 -1.06 7.47 -0.63
CA PRO A 78 -2.24 6.61 -0.79
C PRO A 78 -3.20 6.65 0.40
N ASN A 79 -2.70 6.60 1.65
CA ASN A 79 -3.54 6.68 2.84
C ASN A 79 -4.17 8.06 3.00
N LYS A 80 -3.43 9.12 2.64
CA LYS A 80 -3.98 10.47 2.64
C LYS A 80 -5.11 10.61 1.62
N ALA A 81 -4.91 10.15 0.38
CA ALA A 81 -5.93 10.20 -0.67
C ALA A 81 -7.18 9.40 -0.30
N LEU A 82 -6.99 8.22 0.34
CA LEU A 82 -8.10 7.42 0.84
C LEU A 82 -8.87 8.13 1.95
N ASN A 83 -8.16 8.71 2.93
CA ASN A 83 -8.78 9.45 4.03
C ASN A 83 -9.54 10.70 3.54
N ASP A 84 -9.00 11.40 2.56
CA ASP A 84 -9.60 12.61 1.98
C ASP A 84 -10.79 12.29 1.03
N GLY A 85 -10.97 11.02 0.66
CA GLY A 85 -12.01 10.55 -0.24
C GLY A 85 -11.72 10.73 -1.72
N ASP A 86 -10.46 10.96 -2.09
CA ASP A 86 -10.01 11.09 -3.49
C ASP A 86 -9.95 9.72 -4.19
N ILE A 87 -9.86 8.63 -3.42
CA ILE A 87 -9.94 7.24 -3.87
C ILE A 87 -10.88 6.44 -2.95
N ASP A 88 -11.42 5.33 -3.44
CA ASP A 88 -12.35 4.46 -2.72
C ASP A 88 -11.66 3.45 -1.83
N ALA A 89 -10.52 2.93 -2.29
CA ALA A 89 -9.68 1.95 -1.60
C ALA A 89 -8.21 2.19 -1.94
N ASN A 90 -7.29 1.58 -1.17
CA ASN A 90 -5.91 1.44 -1.60
C ASN A 90 -5.39 0.01 -1.39
N TYR A 91 -4.37 -0.36 -2.18
CA TYR A 91 -3.70 -1.65 -2.12
C TYR A 91 -2.20 -1.43 -2.37
N PHE A 92 -1.40 -1.32 -1.29
CA PHE A 92 0.04 -1.02 -1.38
C PHE A 92 0.81 -1.35 -0.10
N GLN A 93 0.13 -1.62 1.03
CA GLN A 93 0.71 -1.59 2.36
C GLN A 93 0.43 -2.86 3.14
N HIS A 94 1.27 -3.11 4.15
CA HIS A 94 1.13 -4.16 5.15
C HIS A 94 0.62 -3.62 6.49
N LYS A 95 0.16 -4.51 7.37
CA LYS A 95 -0.51 -4.13 8.62
C LYS A 95 0.35 -3.26 9.55
N PRO A 96 1.64 -3.56 9.82
CA PRO A 96 2.45 -2.70 10.66
C PRO A 96 2.62 -1.28 10.13
N TYR A 97 2.67 -1.10 8.79
CA TYR A 97 2.74 0.23 8.19
C TYR A 97 1.42 1.00 8.40
N LEU A 98 0.27 0.36 8.11
CA LEU A 98 -1.04 0.98 8.34
C LEU A 98 -1.23 1.37 9.81
N ASP A 99 -0.83 0.51 10.75
CA ASP A 99 -0.95 0.80 12.19
C ASP A 99 -0.14 2.04 12.59
N SER A 100 1.10 2.16 12.09
CA SER A 100 1.94 3.33 12.30
C SER A 100 1.31 4.61 11.72
N GLU A 101 0.72 4.53 10.53
CA GLU A 101 0.04 5.66 9.88
C GLU A 101 -1.25 6.06 10.63
N VAL A 102 -2.06 5.09 11.03
CA VAL A 102 -3.27 5.33 11.84
C VAL A 102 -2.91 5.99 13.18
N GLU A 103 -1.89 5.50 13.86
CA GLU A 103 -1.42 6.09 15.13
C GLU A 103 -0.86 7.51 14.91
N GLY A 104 -0.04 7.70 13.88
CA GLY A 104 0.64 8.96 13.61
C GLY A 104 -0.24 10.05 13.04
N GLN A 105 -1.17 9.71 12.16
CA GLN A 105 -2.00 10.66 11.40
C GLN A 105 -3.45 10.72 11.88
N GLY A 106 -3.92 9.71 12.62
CA GLY A 106 -5.30 9.64 13.08
C GLY A 106 -6.28 9.21 11.99
N TYR A 107 -5.83 8.46 10.98
CA TYR A 107 -6.71 7.96 9.92
C TYR A 107 -7.72 6.93 10.42
N GLU A 108 -8.92 6.95 9.86
CA GLU A 108 -9.97 5.94 10.09
C GLU A 108 -9.99 4.94 8.91
N ILE A 109 -8.97 4.11 8.81
CA ILE A 109 -8.75 3.14 7.73
C ILE A 109 -8.80 1.72 8.30
N THR A 110 -9.47 0.82 7.59
CA THR A 110 -9.60 -0.60 7.93
C THR A 110 -8.93 -1.44 6.84
N ALA A 111 -8.12 -2.43 7.26
CA ALA A 111 -7.51 -3.44 6.42
C ALA A 111 -8.43 -4.64 6.22
N PHE A 112 -8.39 -5.25 5.03
CA PHE A 112 -8.89 -6.60 4.75
C PHE A 112 -7.80 -7.65 4.98
N ASP A 113 -8.06 -8.90 4.59
CA ASP A 113 -7.07 -9.96 4.70
C ASP A 113 -5.90 -9.76 3.71
N PRO A 114 -4.70 -10.30 3.98
CA PRO A 114 -3.55 -10.18 3.09
C PRO A 114 -3.78 -10.88 1.75
N ILE A 115 -3.35 -10.25 0.65
CA ILE A 115 -3.47 -10.73 -0.72
C ILE A 115 -2.13 -11.27 -1.22
N ASN A 116 -1.06 -10.50 -1.05
CA ASN A 116 0.28 -10.90 -1.47
C ASN A 116 1.35 -10.47 -0.49
N LEU A 117 2.49 -11.16 -0.52
CA LEU A 117 3.71 -10.80 0.19
C LEU A 117 4.82 -10.50 -0.82
N GLU A 118 5.57 -9.44 -0.58
CA GLU A 118 6.83 -9.12 -1.25
C GLU A 118 7.94 -9.20 -0.21
N PRO A 119 8.77 -10.26 -0.23
CA PRO A 119 9.89 -10.35 0.69
C PRO A 119 10.85 -9.16 0.53
N PHE A 120 11.34 -8.61 1.65
CA PHE A 120 12.45 -7.67 1.61
C PHE A 120 13.71 -8.35 1.12
N ALA A 121 14.56 -7.59 0.44
CA ALA A 121 15.89 -8.07 0.11
C ALA A 121 16.96 -6.99 0.38
N LEU A 122 18.14 -7.43 0.71
CA LEU A 122 19.35 -6.62 0.75
C LEU A 122 20.05 -6.76 -0.60
N PHE A 123 20.27 -5.64 -1.26
CA PHE A 123 20.93 -5.58 -2.57
C PHE A 123 22.30 -4.92 -2.47
N SER A 124 23.20 -5.30 -3.37
CA SER A 124 24.48 -4.64 -3.55
C SER A 124 24.94 -4.74 -5.00
N ASN A 125 25.58 -3.69 -5.51
CA ASN A 125 26.21 -3.72 -6.83
C ASN A 125 27.48 -4.58 -6.86
N ASP A 126 28.26 -4.57 -5.78
CA ASP A 126 29.60 -5.13 -5.72
C ASP A 126 29.71 -6.40 -4.86
N ILE A 127 28.92 -6.49 -3.78
CA ILE A 127 28.93 -7.59 -2.81
C ILE A 127 27.97 -8.69 -3.30
N LYS A 128 28.36 -9.96 -3.19
CA LYS A 128 27.56 -11.10 -3.67
C LYS A 128 27.06 -12.02 -2.55
N ASP A 129 27.57 -11.86 -1.34
CA ASP A 129 27.17 -12.62 -0.17
C ASP A 129 27.13 -11.69 1.03
N VAL A 130 26.12 -11.85 1.89
CA VAL A 130 25.95 -11.05 3.11
C VAL A 130 27.14 -11.15 4.06
N ASP A 131 27.82 -12.30 4.06
CA ASP A 131 29.01 -12.52 4.88
C ASP A 131 30.20 -11.67 4.43
N ASP A 132 30.25 -11.28 3.16
CA ASP A 132 31.32 -10.46 2.55
C ASP A 132 31.13 -8.95 2.81
N ILE A 133 30.07 -8.52 3.47
CA ILE A 133 29.87 -7.11 3.85
C ILE A 133 31.09 -6.62 4.65
N PRO A 134 31.79 -5.57 4.18
CA PRO A 134 33.02 -5.13 4.82
C PRO A 134 32.75 -4.38 6.14
N LYS A 135 33.81 -4.23 6.95
CA LYS A 135 33.75 -3.34 8.12
C LYS A 135 33.53 -1.90 7.66
N ASN A 136 32.67 -1.18 8.41
CA ASN A 136 32.23 0.18 8.15
C ASN A 136 31.43 0.36 6.86
N ALA A 137 30.86 -0.71 6.32
CA ALA A 137 29.94 -0.65 5.18
C ALA A 137 28.81 0.33 5.47
N LYS A 138 28.38 1.05 4.44
CA LYS A 138 27.16 1.84 4.46
C LYS A 138 26.01 0.97 3.97
N ILE A 139 24.93 0.91 4.73
CA ILE A 139 23.71 0.19 4.36
C ILE A 139 22.54 1.17 4.32
N GLY A 140 21.89 1.30 3.16
CA GLY A 140 20.65 2.02 2.99
C GLY A 140 19.51 1.31 3.72
N ILE A 141 18.66 2.05 4.43
CA ILE A 141 17.55 1.52 5.22
C ILE A 141 16.39 2.51 5.22
N ASN A 142 15.17 2.00 5.36
CA ASN A 142 13.96 2.82 5.44
C ASN A 142 14.01 3.82 6.60
N ASN A 143 13.41 5.00 6.38
CA ASN A 143 13.24 6.03 7.41
C ASN A 143 11.87 5.96 8.10
N ASP A 144 10.88 5.22 7.56
CA ASP A 144 9.62 4.97 8.25
C ASP A 144 9.78 3.90 9.33
N PRO A 145 9.07 4.04 10.48
CA PRO A 145 9.33 3.19 11.65
C PRO A 145 9.11 1.70 11.38
N SER A 146 8.03 1.32 10.68
CA SER A 146 7.67 -0.09 10.51
C SER A 146 8.61 -0.83 9.56
N ASN A 147 8.97 -0.21 8.42
CA ASN A 147 9.93 -0.81 7.49
C ASN A 147 11.37 -0.73 8.02
N GLN A 148 11.73 0.30 8.82
CA GLN A 148 13.01 0.33 9.50
C GLN A 148 13.15 -0.84 10.46
N GLY A 149 12.13 -1.09 11.30
CA GLY A 149 12.14 -2.21 12.23
C GLY A 149 12.23 -3.56 11.51
N ARG A 150 11.45 -3.76 10.44
CA ARG A 150 11.50 -4.94 9.56
C ARG A 150 12.92 -5.16 9.00
N ALA A 151 13.53 -4.12 8.46
CA ALA A 151 14.90 -4.19 7.92
C ALA A 151 15.93 -4.51 8.99
N LEU A 152 15.84 -3.91 10.17
CA LEU A 152 16.74 -4.19 11.30
C LEU A 152 16.62 -5.65 11.75
N LYS A 153 15.39 -6.18 11.80
CA LYS A 153 15.17 -7.59 12.13
C LYS A 153 15.80 -8.54 11.10
N MET A 154 15.62 -8.25 9.81
CA MET A 154 16.26 -9.03 8.75
C MET A 154 17.79 -9.03 8.86
N LEU A 155 18.40 -7.90 9.19
CA LEU A 155 19.85 -7.78 9.39
C LEU A 155 20.31 -8.49 10.68
N GLU A 156 19.49 -8.53 11.73
CA GLU A 156 19.74 -9.30 12.94
C GLU A 156 19.71 -10.80 12.67
N ASP A 157 18.70 -11.29 11.95
CA ASP A 157 18.58 -12.71 11.58
C ASP A 157 19.79 -13.17 10.73
N ALA A 158 20.32 -12.27 9.90
CA ALA A 158 21.58 -12.48 9.19
C ALA A 158 22.84 -12.29 10.06
N LYS A 159 22.70 -11.99 11.36
CA LYS A 159 23.81 -11.79 12.32
C LYS A 159 24.76 -10.63 11.97
N LEU A 160 24.29 -9.66 11.21
CA LEU A 160 25.04 -8.43 10.93
C LEU A 160 25.02 -7.46 12.11
N ILE A 161 23.92 -7.49 12.87
CA ILE A 161 23.71 -6.70 14.08
C ILE A 161 23.03 -7.57 15.15
N THR A 162 22.93 -7.05 16.37
CA THR A 162 22.04 -7.59 17.42
C THR A 162 21.21 -6.43 17.96
N LEU A 163 19.91 -6.67 18.14
CA LEU A 163 19.01 -5.73 18.78
C LEU A 163 18.98 -5.97 20.30
N LYS A 164 18.56 -4.98 21.07
CA LYS A 164 18.34 -5.10 22.51
C LYS A 164 17.30 -6.16 22.82
N ASP A 165 17.48 -6.88 23.91
CA ASP A 165 16.52 -7.87 24.39
C ASP A 165 15.10 -7.28 24.55
N GLY A 166 14.11 -8.00 24.03
CA GLY A 166 12.68 -7.66 24.19
C GLY A 166 12.15 -6.54 23.30
N VAL A 167 12.92 -6.09 22.31
CA VAL A 167 12.43 -5.17 21.27
C VAL A 167 11.63 -5.98 20.26
N ASP A 168 10.37 -5.54 20.00
CA ASP A 168 9.56 -6.11 18.93
C ASP A 168 10.11 -5.63 17.58
N ALA A 169 10.13 -6.52 16.59
CA ALA A 169 10.64 -6.24 15.26
C ALA A 169 9.95 -5.03 14.60
N VAL A 170 8.63 -4.89 14.79
CA VAL A 170 7.83 -3.81 14.17
C VAL A 170 8.08 -2.43 14.80
N ASP A 171 8.68 -2.40 16.01
CA ASP A 171 8.97 -1.18 16.77
C ASP A 171 10.47 -0.85 16.84
N ALA A 172 11.33 -1.74 16.32
CA ALA A 172 12.78 -1.59 16.39
C ALA A 172 13.26 -0.34 15.65
N LYS A 173 14.20 0.37 16.27
CA LYS A 173 14.82 1.59 15.76
C LYS A 173 16.33 1.44 15.72
N LEU A 174 17.02 2.29 14.97
CA LEU A 174 18.50 2.31 14.96
C LEU A 174 19.11 2.46 16.36
N SER A 175 18.43 3.15 17.29
CA SER A 175 18.85 3.29 18.69
C SER A 175 18.80 1.98 19.50
N ASP A 176 18.13 0.95 18.97
CA ASP A 176 17.98 -0.35 19.61
C ASP A 176 19.01 -1.38 19.14
N VAL A 177 19.89 -0.99 18.23
CA VAL A 177 21.05 -1.80 17.86
C VAL A 177 22.02 -1.83 19.05
N GLU A 178 22.19 -3.00 19.67
CA GLU A 178 23.06 -3.24 20.83
C GLU A 178 24.48 -3.59 20.39
N ASP A 179 24.62 -4.51 19.42
CA ASP A 179 25.91 -4.90 18.86
C ASP A 179 25.94 -4.75 17.35
N ASN A 180 27.07 -4.29 16.85
CA ASN A 180 27.32 -4.01 15.43
C ASN A 180 28.78 -4.34 15.11
N PRO A 181 29.14 -5.65 15.02
CA PRO A 181 30.53 -6.11 14.97
C PRO A 181 31.28 -5.64 13.72
N LYS A 182 30.56 -5.39 12.63
CA LYS A 182 31.15 -4.86 11.38
C LYS A 182 31.16 -3.32 11.36
N ASN A 183 30.63 -2.65 12.41
CA ASN A 183 30.48 -1.20 12.51
C ASN A 183 29.78 -0.60 11.26
N VAL A 184 28.71 -1.28 10.81
CA VAL A 184 27.87 -0.82 9.70
C VAL A 184 27.34 0.59 9.97
N LYS A 185 27.28 1.42 8.94
CA LYS A 185 26.72 2.77 8.96
C LYS A 185 25.41 2.78 8.22
N PHE A 186 24.33 3.03 8.93
CA PHE A 186 23.02 3.13 8.33
C PHE A 186 22.80 4.47 7.65
N VAL A 187 22.23 4.44 6.45
CA VAL A 187 21.82 5.61 5.66
C VAL A 187 20.32 5.55 5.48
N GLU A 188 19.59 6.36 6.24
CA GLU A 188 18.13 6.40 6.19
C GLU A 188 17.64 7.15 4.96
N ALA A 189 16.67 6.58 4.27
CA ALA A 189 16.01 7.18 3.11
C ALA A 189 14.54 6.72 2.99
N ASP A 190 13.76 7.50 2.25
CA ASP A 190 12.41 7.08 1.87
C ASP A 190 12.48 5.79 1.04
N ALA A 191 11.50 4.89 1.22
CA ALA A 191 11.46 3.60 0.52
C ALA A 191 11.67 3.75 -1.00
N ALA A 192 10.99 4.71 -1.62
CA ALA A 192 11.10 5.00 -3.06
C ALA A 192 12.50 5.48 -3.52
N GLN A 193 13.40 5.83 -2.59
CA GLN A 193 14.75 6.31 -2.92
C GLN A 193 15.80 5.22 -2.70
N LEU A 194 15.51 4.16 -1.95
CA LEU A 194 16.49 3.17 -1.52
C LEU A 194 17.20 2.45 -2.69
N ALA A 195 16.48 2.14 -3.78
CA ALA A 195 17.09 1.55 -4.97
C ALA A 195 18.15 2.47 -5.60
N ARG A 196 17.92 3.78 -5.58
CA ARG A 196 18.90 4.77 -6.11
C ARG A 196 20.10 4.94 -5.19
N THR A 197 19.92 4.70 -3.88
CA THR A 197 21.04 4.81 -2.93
C THR A 197 22.15 3.80 -3.19
N LEU A 198 21.87 2.70 -3.94
CA LEU A 198 22.89 1.69 -4.31
C LEU A 198 24.08 2.26 -5.07
N GLU A 199 23.98 3.47 -5.63
CA GLU A 199 25.13 4.15 -6.26
C GLU A 199 26.08 4.76 -5.22
N ASP A 200 25.61 5.03 -3.97
CA ASP A 200 26.32 5.77 -2.94
C ASP A 200 26.61 4.97 -1.67
N VAL A 201 26.06 3.75 -1.57
CA VAL A 201 26.20 2.84 -0.41
C VAL A 201 26.73 1.47 -0.83
N ASP A 202 27.22 0.69 0.13
CA ASP A 202 27.75 -0.65 -0.14
C ASP A 202 26.64 -1.69 -0.33
N ALA A 203 25.49 -1.49 0.34
CA ALA A 203 24.29 -2.30 0.19
C ALA A 203 23.05 -1.47 0.58
N SER A 204 21.84 -1.91 0.19
CA SER A 204 20.58 -1.26 0.58
C SER A 204 19.50 -2.31 0.78
N VAL A 205 18.74 -2.20 1.90
CA VAL A 205 17.52 -2.97 2.10
C VAL A 205 16.39 -2.27 1.35
N ILE A 206 15.78 -2.98 0.40
CA ILE A 206 14.79 -2.38 -0.50
C ILE A 206 13.50 -3.19 -0.44
N ASN A 207 12.37 -2.49 -0.33
CA ASN A 207 11.03 -3.08 -0.43
C ASN A 207 10.82 -3.76 -1.79
N GLY A 208 10.11 -4.90 -1.82
CA GLY A 208 9.96 -5.70 -3.03
C GLY A 208 9.38 -4.93 -4.21
N ASN A 209 8.31 -4.15 -4.03
CA ASN A 209 7.73 -3.32 -5.09
C ASN A 209 8.73 -2.29 -5.65
N ASN A 210 9.48 -1.59 -4.77
CA ASN A 210 10.48 -0.60 -5.20
C ASN A 210 11.68 -1.27 -5.90
N ALA A 211 12.04 -2.50 -5.50
CA ALA A 211 13.05 -3.28 -6.20
C ALA A 211 12.57 -3.65 -7.61
N LEU A 212 11.36 -4.20 -7.74
CA LEU A 212 10.75 -4.55 -9.02
C LEU A 212 10.60 -3.34 -9.96
N GLU A 213 10.17 -2.18 -9.44
CA GLU A 213 10.10 -0.93 -10.21
C GLU A 213 11.47 -0.46 -10.70
N ALA A 214 12.53 -0.71 -9.92
CA ALA A 214 13.91 -0.41 -10.30
C ALA A 214 14.54 -1.46 -11.22
N GLY A 215 13.81 -2.53 -11.57
CA GLY A 215 14.31 -3.63 -12.40
C GLY A 215 15.21 -4.60 -11.65
N LEU A 216 15.16 -4.61 -10.32
CA LEU A 216 15.83 -5.57 -9.44
C LEU A 216 14.87 -6.69 -9.05
N ASN A 217 15.34 -7.93 -9.06
CA ASN A 217 14.56 -9.07 -8.62
C ASN A 217 14.96 -9.46 -7.19
N PRO A 218 14.05 -9.37 -6.18
CA PRO A 218 14.40 -9.73 -4.81
C PRO A 218 14.94 -11.16 -4.66
N ALA A 219 14.38 -12.12 -5.38
CA ALA A 219 14.75 -13.52 -5.27
C ALA A 219 16.05 -13.87 -6.01
N GLU A 220 16.38 -13.14 -7.08
CA GLU A 220 17.54 -13.45 -7.94
C GLU A 220 18.75 -12.52 -7.67
N ASP A 221 18.50 -11.23 -7.40
CA ASP A 221 19.54 -10.20 -7.24
C ASP A 221 19.86 -9.87 -5.78
N GLY A 222 18.98 -10.27 -4.85
CA GLY A 222 19.19 -10.04 -3.41
C GLY A 222 20.34 -10.88 -2.87
N ILE A 223 21.24 -10.26 -2.11
CA ILE A 223 22.33 -10.95 -1.37
C ILE A 223 21.83 -11.49 -0.01
N LEU A 224 20.68 -11.08 0.41
CA LEU A 224 19.90 -11.59 1.54
C LEU A 224 18.42 -11.40 1.22
N LEU A 225 17.62 -12.44 1.41
CA LEU A 225 16.17 -12.41 1.21
C LEU A 225 15.48 -12.69 2.54
N GLU A 226 14.42 -11.97 2.83
CA GLU A 226 13.57 -12.17 3.99
C GLU A 226 12.81 -13.49 3.89
N GLU A 227 12.64 -14.18 5.03
CA GLU A 227 11.83 -15.40 5.10
C GLU A 227 10.34 -15.08 4.87
N ALA A 228 9.68 -15.91 4.05
CA ALA A 228 8.28 -15.72 3.71
C ALA A 228 7.31 -16.43 4.68
N GLU A 229 7.77 -17.49 5.39
CA GLU A 229 6.93 -18.26 6.31
C GLU A 229 6.62 -17.44 7.56
N ASP A 230 5.35 -17.44 7.98
CA ASP A 230 4.85 -16.67 9.14
C ASP A 230 5.15 -15.16 9.08
N ASN A 231 5.28 -14.60 7.87
CA ASN A 231 5.64 -13.21 7.65
C ASN A 231 4.42 -12.29 7.81
N PRO A 232 4.45 -11.28 8.72
CA PRO A 232 3.30 -10.41 9.01
C PRO A 232 3.13 -9.25 8.01
N TYR A 233 3.97 -9.16 6.98
CA TYR A 233 4.03 -8.03 6.09
C TYR A 233 3.29 -8.25 4.75
N GLY A 234 2.28 -9.15 4.74
CA GLY A 234 1.39 -9.30 3.61
C GLY A 234 0.61 -8.01 3.32
N ASN A 235 0.50 -7.66 2.05
CA ASN A 235 -0.21 -6.49 1.57
C ASN A 235 -1.69 -6.79 1.30
N PHE A 236 -2.55 -5.83 1.56
CA PHE A 236 -4.01 -5.99 1.60
C PHE A 236 -4.74 -4.81 0.95
N LEU A 237 -6.02 -5.01 0.67
CA LEU A 237 -6.96 -3.93 0.37
C LEU A 237 -7.29 -3.16 1.66
N ALA A 238 -7.24 -1.83 1.62
CA ALA A 238 -7.65 -0.97 2.72
C ALA A 238 -8.68 0.07 2.27
N VAL A 239 -9.60 0.39 3.16
CA VAL A 239 -10.73 1.30 2.91
C VAL A 239 -10.97 2.20 4.10
N ARG A 240 -11.68 3.32 3.92
CA ARG A 240 -12.22 4.07 5.05
C ARG A 240 -13.08 3.16 5.91
N THR A 241 -12.93 3.23 7.22
CA THR A 241 -13.61 2.34 8.18
C THR A 241 -15.14 2.34 8.03
N GLU A 242 -15.73 3.46 7.64
CA GLU A 242 -17.17 3.59 7.37
C GLU A 242 -17.62 2.74 6.16
N ASN A 243 -16.71 2.45 5.22
CA ASN A 243 -16.97 1.73 3.96
C ASN A 243 -16.68 0.23 4.03
N LYS A 244 -16.15 -0.28 5.14
CA LYS A 244 -15.69 -1.69 5.26
C LYS A 244 -16.79 -2.74 4.99
N ASP A 245 -18.05 -2.35 5.17
CA ASP A 245 -19.20 -3.23 4.99
C ASP A 245 -19.91 -3.01 3.65
N ASP A 246 -19.42 -2.10 2.79
CA ASP A 246 -19.98 -1.83 1.47
C ASP A 246 -19.90 -3.06 0.56
N GLU A 247 -20.97 -3.30 -0.21
CA GLU A 247 -21.08 -4.50 -1.07
C GLU A 247 -20.09 -4.48 -2.24
N ASN A 248 -19.77 -3.32 -2.81
CA ASN A 248 -18.82 -3.24 -3.94
C ASN A 248 -17.39 -3.44 -3.46
N ILE A 249 -17.06 -2.91 -2.28
CA ILE A 249 -15.77 -3.15 -1.63
C ILE A 249 -15.57 -4.64 -1.31
N LYS A 250 -16.60 -5.29 -0.74
CA LYS A 250 -16.54 -6.74 -0.46
C LYS A 250 -16.38 -7.59 -1.72
N LYS A 251 -17.05 -7.22 -2.81
CA LYS A 251 -16.86 -7.89 -4.10
C LYS A 251 -15.42 -7.75 -4.62
N LEU A 252 -14.84 -6.52 -4.53
CA LEU A 252 -13.45 -6.31 -4.92
C LEU A 252 -12.50 -7.17 -4.09
N ASP A 253 -12.70 -7.22 -2.77
CA ASP A 253 -11.90 -8.05 -1.87
C ASP A 253 -12.05 -9.55 -2.22
N GLU A 254 -13.27 -10.04 -2.47
CA GLU A 254 -13.52 -11.40 -2.91
C GLU A 254 -12.82 -11.73 -4.24
N LEU A 255 -12.81 -10.80 -5.21
CA LEU A 255 -12.09 -10.98 -6.47
C LEU A 255 -10.58 -11.05 -6.27
N LEU A 256 -10.02 -10.21 -5.40
CA LEU A 256 -8.59 -10.18 -5.07
C LEU A 256 -8.13 -11.47 -4.36
N HIS A 257 -9.04 -12.17 -3.67
CA HIS A 257 -8.79 -13.47 -3.03
C HIS A 257 -9.24 -14.68 -3.88
N SER A 258 -9.51 -14.47 -5.17
CA SER A 258 -9.94 -15.54 -6.06
C SER A 258 -8.80 -16.50 -6.43
N PRO A 259 -9.13 -17.76 -6.78
CA PRO A 259 -8.14 -18.71 -7.31
C PRO A 259 -7.46 -18.21 -8.59
N GLU A 260 -8.12 -17.39 -9.39
CA GLU A 260 -7.60 -16.77 -10.60
C GLU A 260 -6.49 -15.79 -10.29
N VAL A 261 -6.67 -14.93 -9.28
CA VAL A 261 -5.64 -13.99 -8.80
C VAL A 261 -4.47 -14.73 -8.18
N LYS A 262 -4.74 -15.76 -7.36
CA LYS A 262 -3.66 -16.61 -6.83
C LYS A 262 -2.80 -17.18 -7.96
N LYS A 263 -3.44 -17.77 -8.95
CA LYS A 263 -2.74 -18.34 -10.10
C LYS A 263 -1.97 -17.26 -10.90
N PHE A 264 -2.56 -16.08 -11.08
CA PHE A 264 -1.89 -14.97 -11.75
C PHE A 264 -0.60 -14.58 -11.04
N ILE A 265 -0.62 -14.46 -9.70
CA ILE A 265 0.57 -14.14 -8.89
C ILE A 265 1.63 -15.24 -9.06
N GLU A 266 1.25 -16.51 -8.89
CA GLU A 266 2.14 -17.66 -9.00
C GLU A 266 2.77 -17.79 -10.40
N ASP A 267 2.02 -17.50 -11.46
CA ASP A 267 2.52 -17.58 -12.84
C ASP A 267 3.43 -16.40 -13.20
N LYS A 268 3.05 -15.17 -12.77
CA LYS A 268 3.77 -13.95 -13.15
C LYS A 268 5.07 -13.79 -12.40
N TRP A 269 5.10 -14.17 -11.13
CA TRP A 269 6.27 -14.10 -10.25
C TRP A 269 6.70 -15.49 -9.77
N ALA A 270 6.86 -16.41 -10.75
CA ALA A 270 7.26 -17.80 -10.49
C ALA A 270 8.64 -17.94 -9.82
N ASP A 271 9.42 -16.86 -9.81
CA ASP A 271 10.71 -16.72 -9.12
C ASP A 271 10.57 -16.51 -7.60
N GLY A 272 9.37 -16.24 -7.10
CA GLY A 272 9.11 -15.99 -5.68
C GLY A 272 9.33 -14.55 -5.24
N SER A 273 9.55 -13.61 -6.16
CA SER A 273 9.65 -12.17 -5.83
C SER A 273 8.33 -11.57 -5.32
N VAL A 274 7.20 -12.19 -5.67
CA VAL A 274 5.86 -11.93 -5.10
C VAL A 274 5.18 -13.25 -4.85
N LEU A 275 4.60 -13.41 -3.67
CA LEU A 275 3.94 -14.63 -3.21
C LEU A 275 2.48 -14.36 -2.85
N PRO A 276 1.50 -15.25 -3.19
CA PRO A 276 0.16 -15.13 -2.65
C PRO A 276 0.17 -15.36 -1.13
N SER A 277 -0.69 -14.63 -0.40
CA SER A 277 -0.80 -14.70 1.07
C SER A 277 -2.13 -15.28 1.56
N PHE A 278 -2.88 -16.00 0.70
CA PHE A 278 -4.17 -16.62 1.01
C PHE A 278 -4.31 -18.01 0.40
#